data_a950e7a8c2f56c34ac1b379237d2c8bd
#
_entry.id   a950e7a8c2f56c34ac1b379237d2c8bd
#
_cell.length_a   1.000
_cell.length_b   1.000
_cell.length_c   1.000
_cell.angle_alpha   90.00
_cell.angle_beta   90.00
_cell.angle_gamma   90.00
#
_symmetry.space_group_name_H-M   'P 1'
#
loop_
_entity.id
_entity.type
_entity.pdbx_description
1 polymer ?
#
loop_
_entity_poly.entity_id
_entity_poly.type
_entity_poly.pdbx_seq_one_letter_code
_entity_poly.pdbx_strand_id
1 'polypeptide(L)'
;MNIALQEIAVIKQCEDSLREKTKAYVNMQIRKKGMKHVEYLVNNTPVTRSSATDNPPGQLHKIVEPMLKTKWNQTSPYNLYVPKCPPEYDFGYGYDGRHPAGCTIIAWAQVLAYLQPNINDITTPEGQKFYWGNLGSYSPNFLGYHEFTEEDKRLASLIKNLADGSDTKFTSEGGSVSVDAVANYVKKWNVHIDGKNSCTFQNMANSLNSRRPVICRGTARAIRGTRATRAFTNGSHAWVVDGYQIRVRPSNVAPSPKQPRRILKRYNVYCHANMGWGGSFDGWYLYRYDGSIDFDCGGDLYDINLACYPNARLN
;
A
#
# COMPACT_ATOMS: atom_id res chain seq x y z
N MET A 1 33.64 20.90 6.63
CA MET A 1 32.48 21.57 7.27
C MET A 1 31.52 22.27 6.30
N ASN A 2 31.92 22.53 5.03
CA ASN A 2 31.07 23.25 4.06
C ASN A 2 30.11 22.36 3.22
N ILE A 3 30.42 21.10 2.99
CA ILE A 3 29.61 20.21 2.13
C ILE A 3 28.32 19.80 2.81
N ALA A 4 28.37 19.41 4.08
CA ALA A 4 27.16 19.02 4.83
C ALA A 4 26.15 20.18 5.01
N LEU A 5 26.63 21.42 5.13
CA LEU A 5 25.75 22.59 5.22
C LEU A 5 25.10 22.92 3.86
N GLN A 6 25.80 22.65 2.75
CA GLN A 6 25.23 22.80 1.41
C GLN A 6 24.15 21.74 1.13
N GLU A 7 24.39 20.49 1.51
CA GLU A 7 23.40 19.41 1.39
C GLU A 7 22.14 19.68 2.22
N ILE A 8 22.30 20.16 3.46
CA ILE A 8 21.17 20.57 4.31
C ILE A 8 20.38 21.72 3.70
N ALA A 9 21.06 22.70 3.10
CA ALA A 9 20.40 23.82 2.43
C ALA A 9 19.61 23.37 1.19
N VAL A 10 20.15 22.43 0.40
CA VAL A 10 19.45 21.83 -0.76
C VAL A 10 18.24 21.02 -0.32
N ILE A 11 18.36 20.22 0.73
CA ILE A 11 17.24 19.44 1.27
C ILE A 11 16.12 20.38 1.75
N LYS A 12 16.47 21.45 2.46
CA LYS A 12 15.51 22.43 2.95
C LYS A 12 14.80 23.20 1.82
N GLN A 13 15.53 23.53 0.77
CA GLN A 13 14.98 24.18 -0.42
C GLN A 13 14.04 23.25 -1.20
N CYS A 14 14.34 21.92 -1.23
CA CYS A 14 13.46 20.90 -1.79
C CYS A 14 12.19 20.72 -0.95
N GLU A 15 12.29 20.72 0.39
CA GLU A 15 11.13 20.64 1.29
C GLU A 15 10.20 21.85 1.16
N ASP A 16 10.77 23.06 1.06
CA ASP A 16 9.99 24.29 0.87
C ASP A 16 9.33 24.32 -0.51
N SER A 17 10.00 23.88 -1.56
CA SER A 17 9.43 23.73 -2.90
C SER A 17 8.30 22.70 -2.92
N LEU A 18 8.44 21.58 -2.22
CA LEU A 18 7.41 20.56 -2.09
C LEU A 18 6.20 21.09 -1.31
N ARG A 19 6.42 21.85 -0.23
CA ARG A 19 5.35 22.54 0.52
C ARG A 19 4.55 23.50 -0.33
N GLU A 20 5.21 24.32 -1.13
CA GLU A 20 4.53 25.29 -2.01
C GLU A 20 3.75 24.59 -3.13
N LYS A 21 4.30 23.53 -3.72
CA LYS A 21 3.59 22.69 -4.71
C LYS A 21 2.39 21.98 -4.11
N THR A 22 2.52 21.47 -2.88
CA THR A 22 1.41 20.86 -2.14
C THR A 22 0.32 21.88 -1.82
N LYS A 23 0.68 23.12 -1.43
CA LYS A 23 -0.27 24.21 -1.25
C LYS A 23 -0.97 24.59 -2.55
N ALA A 24 -0.24 24.66 -3.66
CA ALA A 24 -0.81 24.95 -4.97
C ALA A 24 -1.80 23.85 -5.40
N TYR A 25 -1.45 22.59 -5.20
CA TYR A 25 -2.33 21.43 -5.46
C TYR A 25 -3.58 21.47 -4.59
N VAL A 26 -3.44 21.67 -3.29
CA VAL A 26 -4.54 21.83 -2.34
C VAL A 26 -5.46 22.98 -2.78
N ASN A 27 -4.89 24.16 -3.11
CA ASN A 27 -5.66 25.30 -3.57
C ASN A 27 -6.39 25.05 -4.90
N MET A 28 -5.80 24.23 -5.80
CA MET A 28 -6.45 23.83 -7.04
C MET A 28 -7.64 22.88 -6.77
N GLN A 29 -7.50 21.92 -5.85
CA GLN A 29 -8.58 21.06 -5.42
C GLN A 29 -9.71 21.84 -4.73
N ILE A 30 -9.36 22.91 -3.98
CA ILE A 30 -10.32 23.86 -3.39
C ILE A 30 -11.20 24.49 -4.47
N ARG A 31 -10.60 24.97 -5.54
CA ARG A 31 -11.34 25.60 -6.65
C ARG A 31 -12.25 24.64 -7.39
N LYS A 32 -11.88 23.36 -7.50
CA LYS A 32 -12.66 22.33 -8.22
C LYS A 32 -13.79 21.70 -7.39
N LYS A 33 -13.65 21.54 -6.07
CA LYS A 33 -14.58 20.77 -5.21
C LYS A 33 -15.38 21.57 -4.18
N GLY A 34 -15.19 22.88 -4.12
CA GLY A 34 -15.89 23.78 -3.19
C GLY A 34 -15.23 23.87 -1.80
N MET A 35 -15.28 25.07 -1.20
CA MET A 35 -14.50 25.46 -0.02
C MET A 35 -14.68 24.62 1.25
N LYS A 36 -15.87 24.09 1.51
CA LYS A 36 -16.17 23.36 2.78
C LYS A 36 -15.36 22.08 2.98
N HIS A 37 -14.93 21.43 1.90
CA HIS A 37 -14.19 20.16 2.00
C HIS A 37 -12.71 20.38 2.29
N VAL A 38 -12.18 21.52 1.90
CA VAL A 38 -10.73 21.79 1.93
C VAL A 38 -10.31 22.62 3.14
N GLU A 39 -11.15 23.49 3.67
CA GLU A 39 -10.91 24.07 5.00
C GLU A 39 -10.76 22.97 6.06
N TYR A 40 -11.51 21.87 5.91
CA TYR A 40 -11.37 20.70 6.76
C TYR A 40 -10.00 20.01 6.57
N LEU A 41 -9.51 19.86 5.35
CA LEU A 41 -8.21 19.25 5.06
C LEU A 41 -7.01 20.11 5.51
N VAL A 42 -7.13 21.45 5.41
CA VAL A 42 -6.02 22.35 5.75
C VAL A 42 -5.95 22.66 7.26
N ASN A 43 -7.11 22.78 7.91
CA ASN A 43 -7.19 23.15 9.34
C ASN A 43 -7.26 21.95 10.29
N ASN A 44 -7.60 20.77 9.76
CA ASN A 44 -7.68 19.52 10.49
C ASN A 44 -6.86 18.43 9.82
N THR A 45 -5.69 18.75 9.19
CA THR A 45 -4.73 17.69 9.02
C THR A 45 -4.38 17.22 10.44
N PRO A 46 -5.05 16.20 10.99
CA PRO A 46 -4.46 15.50 12.09
C PRO A 46 -3.11 15.07 11.53
N VAL A 47 -2.04 15.25 12.24
CA VAL A 47 -0.88 14.39 12.10
C VAL A 47 -1.46 13.03 11.75
N THR A 48 -1.24 12.57 10.51
CA THR A 48 -1.86 11.39 9.92
C THR A 48 -1.83 10.28 10.95
N ARG A 49 -2.94 10.05 11.64
CA ARG A 49 -3.06 8.92 12.55
C ARG A 49 -3.40 7.72 11.69
N SER A 50 -2.36 7.23 11.02
CA SER A 50 -2.39 5.86 10.57
C SER A 50 -2.51 4.97 11.80
N SER A 51 -3.34 3.95 11.76
CA SER A 51 -3.29 2.90 12.77
C SER A 51 -2.02 2.05 12.64
N ALA A 52 -1.27 2.22 11.56
CA ALA A 52 0.04 1.62 11.38
C ALA A 52 1.05 2.15 12.40
N THR A 53 1.90 1.29 12.89
CA THR A 53 3.02 1.65 13.76
C THR A 53 4.27 0.87 13.35
N ASP A 54 5.42 1.52 13.37
CA ASP A 54 6.71 0.86 13.14
C ASP A 54 7.14 0.01 14.35
N ASN A 55 6.69 0.39 15.53
CA ASN A 55 7.08 -0.27 16.77
C ASN A 55 5.85 -0.54 17.68
N PRO A 56 5.14 -1.65 17.46
CA PRO A 56 4.00 -2.02 18.27
C PRO A 56 4.34 -2.20 19.76
N PRO A 57 3.47 -1.75 20.69
CA PRO A 57 3.73 -1.84 22.11
C PRO A 57 3.65 -3.28 22.65
N GLY A 58 4.41 -3.55 23.70
CA GLY A 58 4.45 -4.83 24.40
C GLY A 58 5.70 -5.67 24.08
N GLN A 59 5.95 -6.71 24.89
CA GLN A 59 7.07 -7.62 24.69
C GLN A 59 6.81 -8.52 23.49
N LEU A 60 7.76 -8.62 22.56
CA LEU A 60 7.68 -9.52 21.41
C LEU A 60 7.61 -10.98 21.89
N HIS A 61 6.59 -11.71 21.41
CA HIS A 61 6.40 -13.14 21.66
C HIS A 61 6.67 -13.98 20.43
N LYS A 62 6.19 -13.56 19.28
CA LYS A 62 6.40 -14.21 17.98
C LYS A 62 6.42 -13.18 16.86
N ILE A 63 7.21 -13.42 15.85
CA ILE A 63 7.24 -12.59 14.64
C ILE A 63 7.41 -13.46 13.38
N VAL A 64 6.71 -13.09 12.34
CA VAL A 64 7.04 -13.38 10.96
C VAL A 64 7.40 -12.05 10.33
N GLU A 65 8.68 -11.86 10.06
CA GLU A 65 9.22 -10.60 9.52
C GLU A 65 8.59 -10.28 8.17
N PRO A 66 8.37 -8.99 7.87
CA PRO A 66 7.92 -8.55 6.56
C PRO A 66 8.75 -9.15 5.43
N MET A 67 8.08 -9.60 4.39
CA MET A 67 8.70 -10.31 3.27
C MET A 67 9.07 -9.38 2.13
N LEU A 68 8.25 -8.36 1.87
CA LEU A 68 8.44 -7.42 0.78
C LEU A 68 9.49 -6.38 1.16
N LYS A 69 10.40 -6.12 0.24
CA LYS A 69 11.41 -5.04 0.35
C LYS A 69 11.04 -3.83 -0.52
N THR A 70 10.05 -4.00 -1.39
CA THR A 70 9.57 -2.96 -2.31
C THR A 70 8.67 -1.97 -1.59
N LYS A 71 8.76 -0.70 -2.00
CA LYS A 71 7.85 0.38 -1.58
C LYS A 71 7.30 1.05 -2.83
N TRP A 72 6.55 0.29 -3.60
CA TRP A 72 6.07 0.74 -4.90
C TRP A 72 4.82 1.60 -4.80
N ASN A 73 4.58 2.38 -5.84
CA ASN A 73 3.50 3.37 -5.92
C ASN A 73 2.75 3.22 -7.25
N GLN A 74 1.68 4.00 -7.43
CA GLN A 74 0.86 4.00 -8.63
C GLN A 74 1.19 5.16 -9.60
N THR A 75 2.08 6.07 -9.16
CA THR A 75 2.54 7.25 -9.91
C THR A 75 3.72 6.92 -10.83
N SER A 76 4.30 7.92 -11.47
CA SER A 76 5.57 7.77 -12.19
C SER A 76 6.69 7.31 -11.25
N PRO A 77 7.60 6.41 -11.67
CA PRO A 77 7.71 5.80 -13.00
C PRO A 77 6.82 4.55 -13.19
N TYR A 78 6.10 4.09 -12.17
CA TYR A 78 5.30 2.86 -12.23
C TYR A 78 4.23 2.88 -13.32
N ASN A 79 3.65 4.05 -13.60
CA ASN A 79 2.64 4.24 -14.64
C ASN A 79 3.20 4.68 -16.00
N LEU A 80 4.53 4.59 -16.22
CA LEU A 80 5.20 5.10 -17.42
C LEU A 80 4.58 4.60 -18.73
N TYR A 81 4.14 3.37 -18.79
CA TYR A 81 3.52 2.77 -19.98
C TYR A 81 2.01 2.55 -19.85
N VAL A 82 1.40 3.00 -18.78
CA VAL A 82 -0.06 3.01 -18.60
C VAL A 82 -0.67 4.06 -19.56
N PRO A 83 -1.90 3.90 -20.04
CA PRO A 83 -2.53 4.85 -20.94
C PRO A 83 -2.51 6.29 -20.43
N LYS A 84 -2.36 7.24 -21.33
CA LYS A 84 -2.56 8.66 -21.03
C LYS A 84 -4.01 8.89 -20.60
N CYS A 85 -4.23 9.71 -19.60
CA CYS A 85 -5.57 10.11 -19.21
C CYS A 85 -6.05 11.28 -20.06
N PRO A 86 -7.37 11.37 -20.32
CA PRO A 86 -7.97 12.56 -20.90
C PRO A 86 -7.69 13.79 -20.05
N PRO A 87 -7.54 14.99 -20.64
CA PRO A 87 -7.20 16.22 -19.91
C PRO A 87 -8.16 16.56 -18.76
N GLU A 88 -9.40 16.12 -18.84
CA GLU A 88 -10.42 16.28 -17.80
C GLU A 88 -10.16 15.41 -16.55
N TYR A 89 -9.29 14.39 -16.65
CA TYR A 89 -8.91 13.51 -15.55
C TYR A 89 -7.55 13.93 -15.00
N ASP A 90 -7.51 15.06 -14.32
CA ASP A 90 -6.28 15.54 -13.70
C ASP A 90 -6.05 14.82 -12.36
N PHE A 91 -5.15 13.84 -12.37
CA PHE A 91 -4.68 13.16 -11.16
C PHE A 91 -3.62 13.96 -10.40
N GLY A 92 -3.16 15.07 -10.98
CA GLY A 92 -2.18 15.95 -10.36
C GLY A 92 -0.72 15.54 -10.59
N TYR A 93 0.15 16.12 -9.77
CA TYR A 93 1.59 15.95 -9.87
C TYR A 93 2.01 14.50 -9.62
N GLY A 94 2.95 14.01 -10.43
CA GLY A 94 3.52 12.67 -10.28
C GLY A 94 2.86 11.60 -11.16
N TYR A 95 1.78 11.94 -11.87
CA TYR A 95 1.12 10.99 -12.78
C TYR A 95 1.51 11.21 -14.25
N ASP A 96 2.19 12.30 -14.58
CA ASP A 96 2.70 12.66 -15.91
C ASP A 96 1.64 12.57 -17.03
N GLY A 97 0.41 13.02 -16.72
CA GLY A 97 -0.74 12.97 -17.62
C GLY A 97 -1.21 11.54 -17.94
N ARG A 98 -0.92 10.58 -17.08
CA ARG A 98 -1.33 9.18 -17.21
C ARG A 98 -2.25 8.78 -16.07
N HIS A 99 -3.01 7.71 -16.30
CA HIS A 99 -3.78 7.09 -15.22
C HIS A 99 -2.85 6.53 -14.13
N PRO A 100 -3.29 6.49 -12.86
CA PRO A 100 -2.67 5.66 -11.84
C PRO A 100 -2.60 4.20 -12.29
N ALA A 101 -1.50 3.52 -11.98
CA ALA A 101 -1.29 2.12 -12.38
C ALA A 101 -2.37 1.15 -11.84
N GLY A 102 -3.00 1.50 -10.73
CA GLY A 102 -4.02 0.69 -10.07
C GLY A 102 -3.47 -0.12 -8.89
N CYS A 103 -4.17 -0.03 -7.75
CA CYS A 103 -3.71 -0.64 -6.49
C CYS A 103 -3.56 -2.16 -6.57
N THR A 104 -4.50 -2.85 -7.24
CA THR A 104 -4.42 -4.31 -7.44
C THR A 104 -3.20 -4.70 -8.26
N ILE A 105 -2.88 -3.93 -9.31
CA ILE A 105 -1.70 -4.17 -10.15
C ILE A 105 -0.43 -3.98 -9.33
N ILE A 106 -0.33 -2.92 -8.52
CA ILE A 106 0.85 -2.68 -7.67
C ILE A 106 0.99 -3.77 -6.61
N ALA A 107 -0.10 -4.17 -5.95
CA ALA A 107 -0.06 -5.26 -4.97
C ALA A 107 0.47 -6.57 -5.59
N TRP A 108 -0.03 -6.95 -6.76
CA TRP A 108 0.45 -8.12 -7.50
C TRP A 108 1.90 -7.97 -7.97
N ALA A 109 2.27 -6.82 -8.50
CA ALA A 109 3.63 -6.56 -8.95
C ALA A 109 4.65 -6.71 -7.81
N GLN A 110 4.33 -6.23 -6.60
CA GLN A 110 5.17 -6.39 -5.40
C GLN A 110 5.25 -7.87 -4.94
N VAL A 111 4.13 -8.62 -5.02
CA VAL A 111 4.14 -10.07 -4.76
C VAL A 111 5.03 -10.80 -5.77
N LEU A 112 4.93 -10.45 -7.05
CA LEU A 112 5.80 -11.01 -8.09
C LEU A 112 7.27 -10.65 -7.88
N ALA A 113 7.58 -9.44 -7.43
CA ALA A 113 8.94 -9.01 -7.10
C ALA A 113 9.54 -9.81 -5.92
N TYR A 114 8.70 -10.28 -5.00
CA TYR A 114 9.12 -11.18 -3.93
C TYR A 114 9.32 -12.62 -4.44
N LEU A 115 8.40 -13.14 -5.26
CA LEU A 115 8.44 -14.52 -5.75
C LEU A 115 9.45 -14.73 -6.89
N GLN A 116 9.70 -13.71 -7.69
CA GLN A 116 10.59 -13.70 -8.85
C GLN A 116 10.36 -14.89 -9.82
N PRO A 117 9.13 -15.08 -10.33
CA PRO A 117 8.87 -16.12 -11.31
C PRO A 117 9.72 -15.94 -12.57
N ASN A 118 9.93 -17.02 -13.32
CA ASN A 118 10.57 -16.91 -14.63
C ASN A 118 9.60 -16.23 -15.61
N ILE A 119 9.92 -14.98 -15.99
CA ILE A 119 9.16 -14.17 -16.95
C ILE A 119 10.02 -13.98 -18.19
N ASN A 120 9.62 -14.57 -19.30
CA ASN A 120 10.36 -14.55 -20.57
C ASN A 120 9.55 -13.95 -21.74
N ASP A 121 8.32 -13.56 -21.49
CA ASP A 121 7.35 -13.08 -22.49
C ASP A 121 7.06 -11.57 -22.37
N ILE A 122 7.83 -10.86 -21.54
CA ILE A 122 7.78 -9.39 -21.45
C ILE A 122 9.01 -8.80 -22.13
N THR A 123 8.74 -7.80 -22.96
CA THR A 123 9.77 -6.96 -23.59
C THR A 123 9.40 -5.50 -23.36
N THR A 124 10.39 -4.67 -23.01
CA THR A 124 10.16 -3.23 -22.89
C THR A 124 9.86 -2.63 -24.25
N PRO A 125 9.22 -1.45 -24.35
CA PRO A 125 9.00 -0.77 -25.62
C PRO A 125 10.29 -0.50 -26.41
N GLU A 126 11.41 -0.39 -25.71
CA GLU A 126 12.77 -0.22 -26.31
C GLU A 126 13.41 -1.54 -26.77
N GLY A 127 12.69 -2.68 -26.66
CA GLY A 127 13.11 -3.98 -27.16
C GLY A 127 13.96 -4.82 -26.18
N GLN A 128 14.10 -4.41 -24.93
CA GLN A 128 14.83 -5.18 -23.93
C GLN A 128 13.95 -6.26 -23.30
N LYS A 129 14.47 -7.47 -23.12
CA LYS A 129 13.79 -8.54 -22.41
C LYS A 129 13.73 -8.25 -20.91
N PHE A 130 12.59 -8.58 -20.30
CA PHE A 130 12.42 -8.46 -18.85
C PHE A 130 13.34 -9.45 -18.11
N TYR A 131 13.90 -9.00 -17.00
CA TYR A 131 14.55 -9.81 -15.99
C TYR A 131 14.46 -9.11 -14.63
N TRP A 132 14.49 -9.87 -13.55
CA TRP A 132 14.28 -9.31 -12.22
C TRP A 132 15.42 -8.40 -11.77
N GLY A 133 16.69 -8.85 -11.92
CA GLY A 133 17.84 -8.08 -11.44
C GLY A 133 17.64 -7.65 -9.98
N ASN A 134 17.71 -6.33 -9.73
CA ASN A 134 17.52 -5.72 -8.42
C ASN A 134 16.06 -5.30 -8.12
N LEU A 135 15.10 -5.54 -9.02
CA LEU A 135 13.72 -5.05 -8.88
C LEU A 135 13.07 -5.48 -7.57
N GLY A 136 13.41 -6.65 -7.01
CA GLY A 136 12.86 -7.12 -5.73
C GLY A 136 13.18 -6.25 -4.52
N SER A 137 14.14 -5.34 -4.64
CA SER A 137 14.51 -4.34 -3.62
C SER A 137 14.55 -2.91 -4.17
N TYR A 138 14.25 -2.74 -5.45
CA TYR A 138 14.26 -1.46 -6.11
C TYR A 138 13.01 -0.66 -5.74
N SER A 139 13.20 0.58 -5.31
CA SER A 139 12.12 1.52 -5.04
C SER A 139 12.53 2.86 -5.63
N PRO A 140 12.01 3.23 -6.80
CA PRO A 140 12.32 4.50 -7.44
C PRO A 140 12.10 5.67 -6.50
N ASN A 141 13.09 6.54 -6.39
CA ASN A 141 12.95 7.77 -5.61
C ASN A 141 12.35 8.85 -6.50
N PHE A 142 11.09 9.19 -6.27
CA PHE A 142 10.37 10.17 -7.06
C PHE A 142 10.64 11.61 -6.57
N LEU A 143 11.84 12.09 -6.76
CA LEU A 143 12.20 13.49 -6.48
C LEU A 143 12.65 14.21 -7.76
N GLY A 144 11.69 14.64 -8.57
CA GLY A 144 11.94 15.57 -9.68
C GLY A 144 11.98 14.93 -11.08
N TYR A 145 12.22 15.78 -12.08
CA TYR A 145 12.43 15.37 -13.47
C TYR A 145 13.80 14.68 -13.58
N HIS A 146 13.80 13.38 -13.79
CA HIS A 146 15.00 12.62 -14.13
C HIS A 146 14.71 11.75 -15.36
N GLU A 147 15.74 11.41 -16.09
CA GLU A 147 15.63 10.39 -17.13
C GLU A 147 15.29 9.04 -16.49
N PHE A 148 14.33 8.33 -17.05
CA PHE A 148 13.95 7.01 -16.56
C PHE A 148 15.10 6.03 -16.76
N THR A 149 15.45 5.35 -15.67
CA THR A 149 16.47 4.31 -15.69
C THR A 149 15.97 3.04 -16.39
N GLU A 150 16.85 2.12 -16.71
CA GLU A 150 16.46 0.83 -17.26
C GLU A 150 15.64 0.00 -16.27
N GLU A 151 15.88 0.17 -14.97
CA GLU A 151 15.08 -0.39 -13.89
C GLU A 151 13.65 0.17 -13.91
N ASP A 152 13.48 1.48 -14.06
CA ASP A 152 12.17 2.13 -14.16
C ASP A 152 11.39 1.58 -15.36
N LYS A 153 12.02 1.47 -16.52
CA LYS A 153 11.41 0.96 -17.75
C LYS A 153 11.01 -0.51 -17.62
N ARG A 154 11.89 -1.36 -17.06
CA ARG A 154 11.56 -2.77 -16.80
C ARG A 154 10.40 -2.92 -15.83
N LEU A 155 10.41 -2.15 -14.72
CA LEU A 155 9.34 -2.13 -13.74
C LEU A 155 8.01 -1.69 -14.38
N ALA A 156 8.02 -0.58 -15.10
CA ALA A 156 6.84 -0.08 -15.81
C ALA A 156 6.33 -1.09 -16.87
N SER A 157 7.21 -1.83 -17.52
CA SER A 157 6.84 -2.88 -18.48
C SER A 157 6.16 -4.06 -17.81
N LEU A 158 6.61 -4.47 -16.62
CA LEU A 158 5.92 -5.48 -15.81
C LEU A 158 4.50 -5.01 -15.46
N ILE A 159 4.38 -3.78 -14.94
CA ILE A 159 3.10 -3.19 -14.54
C ILE A 159 2.15 -3.07 -15.75
N LYS A 160 2.63 -2.58 -16.88
CA LYS A 160 1.86 -2.49 -18.12
C LYS A 160 1.37 -3.86 -18.59
N ASN A 161 2.25 -4.86 -18.55
CA ASN A 161 1.93 -6.22 -18.96
C ASN A 161 0.87 -6.87 -18.05
N LEU A 162 0.98 -6.66 -16.73
CA LEU A 162 -0.06 -7.08 -15.78
C LEU A 162 -1.40 -6.40 -16.09
N ALA A 163 -1.39 -5.09 -16.33
CA ALA A 163 -2.60 -4.33 -16.59
C ALA A 163 -3.29 -4.77 -17.87
N ASP A 164 -2.54 -4.93 -18.96
CA ASP A 164 -3.08 -5.38 -20.25
C ASP A 164 -3.58 -6.83 -20.19
N GLY A 165 -2.76 -7.72 -19.63
CA GLY A 165 -3.07 -9.13 -19.59
C GLY A 165 -4.22 -9.51 -18.65
N SER A 166 -4.54 -8.65 -17.69
CA SER A 166 -5.69 -8.80 -16.80
C SER A 166 -6.91 -7.97 -17.18
N ASP A 167 -6.87 -7.30 -18.34
CA ASP A 167 -7.95 -6.46 -18.86
C ASP A 167 -8.34 -5.32 -17.89
N THR A 168 -7.32 -4.65 -17.34
CA THR A 168 -7.50 -3.51 -16.42
C THR A 168 -8.24 -2.37 -17.12
N LYS A 169 -9.29 -1.86 -16.50
CA LYS A 169 -10.03 -0.70 -16.98
C LYS A 169 -9.48 0.57 -16.37
N PHE A 170 -9.17 1.55 -17.21
CA PHE A 170 -8.69 2.86 -16.78
C PHE A 170 -9.83 3.88 -16.87
N THR A 171 -10.13 4.51 -15.73
CA THR A 171 -11.23 5.47 -15.57
C THR A 171 -10.74 6.73 -14.87
N SER A 172 -11.65 7.66 -14.58
CA SER A 172 -11.38 8.83 -13.76
C SER A 172 -10.91 8.50 -12.32
N GLU A 173 -11.00 7.23 -11.90
CA GLU A 173 -10.51 6.75 -10.60
C GLU A 173 -9.16 6.01 -10.71
N GLY A 174 -8.60 5.89 -11.92
CA GLY A 174 -7.38 5.15 -12.20
C GLY A 174 -7.61 3.74 -12.73
N GLY A 175 -6.59 2.89 -12.63
CA GLY A 175 -6.66 1.50 -13.07
C GLY A 175 -7.47 0.63 -12.10
N SER A 176 -8.48 -0.08 -12.61
CA SER A 176 -9.36 -0.95 -11.85
C SER A 176 -9.39 -2.37 -12.43
N VAL A 177 -9.09 -3.35 -11.59
CA VAL A 177 -9.12 -4.78 -11.94
C VAL A 177 -9.34 -5.61 -10.67
N SER A 178 -9.90 -6.80 -10.81
CA SER A 178 -10.05 -7.73 -9.68
C SER A 178 -8.74 -8.47 -9.39
N VAL A 179 -8.55 -8.89 -8.14
CA VAL A 179 -7.41 -9.74 -7.74
C VAL A 179 -7.41 -11.05 -8.51
N ASP A 180 -8.60 -11.63 -8.74
CA ASP A 180 -8.78 -12.90 -9.45
C ASP A 180 -8.42 -12.79 -10.95
N ALA A 181 -8.69 -11.66 -11.61
CA ALA A 181 -8.32 -11.45 -13.01
C ALA A 181 -6.78 -11.47 -13.17
N VAL A 182 -6.07 -10.76 -12.30
CA VAL A 182 -4.60 -10.79 -12.31
C VAL A 182 -4.08 -12.17 -11.92
N ALA A 183 -4.71 -12.84 -10.92
CA ALA A 183 -4.37 -14.21 -10.52
C ALA A 183 -4.45 -15.18 -11.71
N ASN A 184 -5.49 -15.09 -12.52
CA ASN A 184 -5.64 -15.91 -13.71
C ASN A 184 -4.56 -15.64 -14.76
N TYR A 185 -4.18 -14.38 -14.92
CA TYR A 185 -3.14 -14.00 -15.88
C TYR A 185 -1.75 -14.50 -15.48
N VAL A 186 -1.37 -14.37 -14.22
CA VAL A 186 -0.01 -14.74 -13.74
C VAL A 186 0.21 -16.26 -13.63
N LYS A 187 -0.82 -17.08 -13.76
CA LYS A 187 -0.71 -18.54 -13.84
C LYS A 187 0.25 -19.01 -14.93
N LYS A 188 0.35 -18.27 -16.04
CA LYS A 188 1.30 -18.58 -17.12
C LYS A 188 2.77 -18.56 -16.67
N TRP A 189 3.06 -17.88 -15.55
CA TRP A 189 4.38 -17.84 -14.91
C TRP A 189 4.49 -18.76 -13.70
N ASN A 190 3.60 -19.76 -13.59
CA ASN A 190 3.51 -20.70 -12.46
C ASN A 190 3.28 -20.00 -11.10
N VAL A 191 2.66 -18.82 -11.10
CA VAL A 191 2.29 -18.11 -9.89
C VAL A 191 0.84 -18.42 -9.54
N HIS A 192 0.62 -18.82 -8.30
CA HIS A 192 -0.68 -19.20 -7.77
C HIS A 192 -0.99 -18.43 -6.49
N ILE A 193 -2.28 -18.20 -6.26
CA ILE A 193 -2.83 -17.64 -5.03
C ILE A 193 -4.16 -18.36 -4.75
N ASP A 194 -4.51 -18.51 -3.50
CA ASP A 194 -5.82 -19.08 -3.17
C ASP A 194 -6.92 -18.05 -3.44
N GLY A 195 -8.14 -18.52 -3.69
CA GLY A 195 -9.28 -17.65 -3.95
C GLY A 195 -9.65 -16.77 -2.77
N LYS A 196 -10.63 -15.90 -2.98
CA LYS A 196 -11.14 -14.96 -1.98
C LYS A 196 -11.57 -15.62 -0.68
N ASN A 197 -11.05 -15.15 0.44
CA ASN A 197 -11.35 -15.60 1.80
C ASN A 197 -11.72 -14.43 2.71
N SER A 198 -12.35 -14.74 3.85
CA SER A 198 -12.51 -13.77 4.93
C SER A 198 -11.14 -13.36 5.49
N CYS A 199 -10.95 -12.07 5.73
CA CYS A 199 -9.70 -11.52 6.22
C CYS A 199 -9.54 -11.76 7.73
N THR A 200 -9.44 -13.04 8.13
CA THR A 200 -9.19 -13.46 9.51
C THR A 200 -7.70 -13.63 9.77
N PHE A 201 -7.27 -13.44 11.02
CA PHE A 201 -5.87 -13.69 11.39
C PHE A 201 -5.45 -15.12 11.04
N GLN A 202 -6.31 -16.12 11.24
CA GLN A 202 -5.99 -17.50 10.96
C GLN A 202 -5.67 -17.74 9.47
N ASN A 203 -6.50 -17.19 8.56
CA ASN A 203 -6.28 -17.31 7.11
C ASN A 203 -4.96 -16.63 6.69
N MET A 204 -4.68 -15.44 7.21
CA MET A 204 -3.43 -14.74 6.93
C MET A 204 -2.22 -15.45 7.56
N ALA A 205 -2.29 -15.84 8.83
CA ALA A 205 -1.16 -16.45 9.54
C ALA A 205 -0.72 -17.79 8.94
N ASN A 206 -1.66 -18.61 8.45
CA ASN A 206 -1.34 -19.88 7.77
C ASN A 206 -0.47 -19.62 6.54
N SER A 207 -0.82 -18.61 5.75
CA SER A 207 -0.06 -18.19 4.58
C SER A 207 1.32 -17.63 4.99
N LEU A 208 1.34 -16.68 5.92
CA LEU A 208 2.55 -15.96 6.34
C LEU A 208 3.56 -16.88 7.03
N ASN A 209 3.11 -17.87 7.82
CA ASN A 209 4.00 -18.89 8.41
C ASN A 209 4.73 -19.73 7.33
N SER A 210 4.14 -19.88 6.16
CA SER A 210 4.74 -20.52 5.00
C SER A 210 5.54 -19.58 4.11
N ARG A 211 5.81 -18.36 4.58
CA ARG A 211 6.51 -17.31 3.82
C ARG A 211 5.80 -16.95 2.50
N ARG A 212 4.47 -16.95 2.53
CA ARG A 212 3.60 -16.64 1.39
C ARG A 212 2.84 -15.35 1.67
N PRO A 213 3.06 -14.28 0.90
CA PRO A 213 2.32 -13.02 1.05
C PRO A 213 0.82 -13.21 0.83
N VAL A 214 0.04 -12.30 1.39
CA VAL A 214 -1.42 -12.28 1.30
C VAL A 214 -1.84 -10.97 0.64
N ILE A 215 -2.56 -11.03 -0.47
CA ILE A 215 -3.18 -9.83 -1.04
C ILE A 215 -4.48 -9.58 -0.30
N CYS A 216 -4.66 -8.38 0.23
CA CYS A 216 -5.89 -7.93 0.87
C CYS A 216 -6.61 -6.90 0.02
N ARG A 217 -7.93 -6.83 0.15
CA ARG A 217 -8.77 -5.81 -0.47
C ARG A 217 -9.88 -5.40 0.47
N GLY A 218 -10.14 -4.09 0.54
CA GLY A 218 -11.25 -3.54 1.30
C GLY A 218 -11.78 -2.28 0.64
N THR A 219 -12.97 -1.83 1.10
CA THR A 219 -13.55 -0.55 0.72
C THR A 219 -13.44 0.40 1.89
N ALA A 220 -13.00 1.63 1.65
CA ALA A 220 -12.81 2.62 2.68
C ALA A 220 -14.13 3.18 3.18
N ARG A 221 -14.20 3.34 4.50
CA ARG A 221 -15.16 4.18 5.18
C ARG A 221 -14.47 5.45 5.61
N ALA A 222 -14.97 6.63 5.24
CA ALA A 222 -14.44 7.88 5.75
C ALA A 222 -14.74 8.00 7.25
N ILE A 223 -13.70 8.10 8.07
CA ILE A 223 -13.83 8.36 9.51
C ILE A 223 -14.07 9.87 9.68
N ARG A 224 -15.32 10.30 9.59
CA ARG A 224 -15.72 11.66 9.96
C ARG A 224 -16.33 11.65 11.36
N GLY A 225 -15.64 12.35 12.27
CA GLY A 225 -16.19 12.62 13.60
C GLY A 225 -17.39 13.55 13.52
N THR A 226 -18.55 13.00 13.37
CA THR A 226 -19.83 13.42 13.97
C THR A 226 -20.93 12.44 13.53
N ARG A 227 -21.75 12.11 14.47
CA ARG A 227 -22.94 11.27 14.44
C ARG A 227 -23.94 11.78 13.40
N ALA A 228 -24.01 11.30 12.19
CA ALA A 228 -25.14 11.47 11.28
C ALA A 228 -24.78 11.86 9.83
N THR A 229 -23.79 11.22 9.21
CA THR A 229 -23.81 11.22 7.76
C THR A 229 -23.48 9.81 7.28
N ARG A 230 -24.34 9.29 6.39
CA ARG A 230 -24.13 8.05 5.67
C ARG A 230 -22.67 7.99 5.23
N ALA A 231 -22.00 6.90 5.61
CA ALA A 231 -20.63 6.66 5.20
C ALA A 231 -20.54 6.68 3.66
N PHE A 232 -19.96 7.75 3.11
CA PHE A 232 -19.55 7.72 1.71
C PHE A 232 -18.38 6.74 1.63
N THR A 233 -18.49 5.75 0.76
CA THR A 233 -17.39 4.85 0.48
C THR A 233 -16.36 5.60 -0.34
N ASN A 234 -15.12 5.73 0.16
CA ASN A 234 -14.02 6.42 -0.53
C ASN A 234 -13.26 5.45 -1.47
N GLY A 235 -14.00 4.63 -2.21
CA GLY A 235 -13.37 3.69 -3.14
C GLY A 235 -12.84 2.41 -2.49
N SER A 236 -12.38 1.49 -3.31
CA SER A 236 -11.76 0.23 -2.89
C SER A 236 -10.25 0.30 -3.06
N HIS A 237 -9.52 -0.36 -2.17
CA HIS A 237 -8.06 -0.47 -2.25
C HIS A 237 -7.62 -1.92 -2.11
N ALA A 238 -6.48 -2.26 -2.72
CA ALA A 238 -5.80 -3.54 -2.57
C ALA A 238 -4.37 -3.30 -2.10
N TRP A 239 -3.91 -4.12 -1.16
CA TRP A 239 -2.57 -4.04 -0.55
C TRP A 239 -2.04 -5.43 -0.23
N VAL A 240 -0.82 -5.52 0.27
CA VAL A 240 -0.21 -6.79 0.66
C VAL A 240 -0.01 -6.85 2.16
N VAL A 241 -0.45 -7.93 2.79
CA VAL A 241 -0.04 -8.30 4.15
C VAL A 241 1.08 -9.33 4.02
N ASP A 242 2.24 -9.01 4.58
CA ASP A 242 3.48 -9.76 4.34
C ASP A 242 4.24 -10.16 5.60
N GLY A 243 3.68 -9.88 6.76
CA GLY A 243 4.24 -10.28 8.05
C GLY A 243 3.22 -10.17 9.18
N TYR A 244 3.54 -10.74 10.33
CA TYR A 244 2.78 -10.52 11.56
C TYR A 244 3.66 -10.62 12.79
N GLN A 245 3.23 -10.01 13.88
CA GLN A 245 3.83 -10.20 15.19
C GLN A 245 2.78 -10.35 16.28
N ILE A 246 3.13 -11.14 17.28
CA ILE A 246 2.35 -11.32 18.50
C ILE A 246 3.13 -10.69 19.65
N ARG A 247 2.49 -9.81 20.38
CA ARG A 247 3.11 -9.13 21.55
C ARG A 247 2.31 -9.35 22.81
N VAL A 248 3.02 -9.54 23.93
CA VAL A 248 2.43 -9.68 25.26
C VAL A 248 2.27 -8.28 25.86
N ARG A 249 1.05 -7.93 26.26
CA ARG A 249 0.83 -6.75 27.10
C ARG A 249 0.98 -7.13 28.57
N PRO A 250 1.71 -6.35 29.36
CA PRO A 250 1.61 -6.47 30.82
C PRO A 250 0.16 -6.16 31.23
N SER A 251 -0.44 -7.05 31.99
CA SER A 251 -1.76 -6.76 32.56
C SER A 251 -1.57 -5.80 33.74
N ASN A 252 -1.93 -4.54 33.59
CA ASN A 252 -1.99 -3.57 34.71
C ASN A 252 -3.26 -3.77 35.57
N VAL A 253 -3.79 -4.98 35.61
CA VAL A 253 -4.88 -5.28 36.57
C VAL A 253 -4.28 -5.47 37.92
N ALA A 254 -4.45 -4.49 38.81
CA ALA A 254 -4.12 -4.63 40.22
C ALA A 254 -4.77 -5.90 40.78
N PRO A 255 -4.04 -6.77 41.49
CA PRO A 255 -4.62 -7.98 42.02
C PRO A 255 -5.70 -7.61 43.05
N SER A 256 -6.92 -8.12 42.83
CA SER A 256 -7.94 -8.08 43.88
C SER A 256 -7.44 -8.91 45.05
N PRO A 257 -7.57 -8.42 46.31
CA PRO A 257 -7.11 -9.14 47.50
C PRO A 257 -7.73 -10.53 47.69
N LYS A 258 -8.76 -10.86 46.94
CA LYS A 258 -9.56 -12.10 47.08
C LYS A 258 -9.34 -13.14 45.97
N GLN A 259 -8.46 -12.91 44.99
CA GLN A 259 -8.17 -13.90 43.96
C GLN A 259 -6.68 -14.19 43.84
N PRO A 260 -6.28 -15.48 43.70
CA PRO A 260 -4.87 -15.82 43.48
C PRO A 260 -4.37 -15.16 42.20
N ARG A 261 -3.13 -14.63 42.25
CA ARG A 261 -2.46 -13.94 41.13
C ARG A 261 -2.46 -14.82 39.86
N ARG A 262 -3.52 -14.74 39.06
CA ARG A 262 -3.48 -15.21 37.68
C ARG A 262 -2.99 -14.02 36.84
N ILE A 263 -1.73 -14.07 36.44
CA ILE A 263 -1.20 -13.16 35.40
C ILE A 263 -1.85 -13.58 34.09
N LEU A 264 -2.95 -12.94 33.74
CA LEU A 264 -3.56 -13.12 32.43
C LEU A 264 -2.68 -12.41 31.40
N LYS A 265 -1.83 -13.18 30.71
CA LYS A 265 -1.08 -12.66 29.58
C LYS A 265 -2.08 -12.32 28.47
N ARG A 266 -2.21 -11.02 28.16
CA ARG A 266 -3.00 -10.56 26.99
C ARG A 266 -2.07 -10.46 25.79
N TYR A 267 -2.48 -11.08 24.70
CA TYR A 267 -1.73 -11.04 23.45
C TYR A 267 -2.39 -10.03 22.51
N ASN A 268 -1.58 -9.17 21.91
CA ASN A 268 -1.95 -8.37 20.78
C ASN A 268 -1.30 -8.95 19.53
N VAL A 269 -2.06 -9.02 18.47
CA VAL A 269 -1.60 -9.43 17.16
C VAL A 269 -1.53 -8.21 16.26
N TYR A 270 -0.45 -8.07 15.52
CA TYR A 270 -0.26 -7.02 14.53
C TYR A 270 0.09 -7.67 13.20
N CYS A 271 -0.56 -7.23 12.12
CA CYS A 271 -0.23 -7.63 10.75
C CYS A 271 0.54 -6.49 10.09
N HIS A 272 1.66 -6.81 9.43
CA HIS A 272 2.37 -5.83 8.61
C HIS A 272 1.71 -5.72 7.26
N ALA A 273 1.43 -4.49 6.83
CA ALA A 273 0.87 -4.20 5.52
C ALA A 273 1.77 -3.27 4.72
N ASN A 274 1.92 -3.56 3.44
CA ASN A 274 2.47 -2.70 2.42
C ASN A 274 1.31 -2.18 1.57
N MET A 275 1.01 -0.89 1.70
CA MET A 275 -0.18 -0.28 1.12
C MET A 275 -0.03 0.06 -0.38
N GLY A 276 1.17 -0.05 -0.94
CA GLY A 276 1.40 0.27 -2.36
C GLY A 276 1.33 1.76 -2.67
N TRP A 277 1.71 2.60 -1.72
CA TRP A 277 1.76 4.06 -1.82
C TRP A 277 3.15 4.62 -1.51
N GLY A 278 4.19 4.00 -2.06
CA GLY A 278 5.56 4.46 -1.91
C GLY A 278 6.11 4.36 -0.49
N GLY A 279 5.56 3.46 0.32
CA GLY A 279 5.89 3.31 1.74
C GLY A 279 4.98 4.12 2.67
N SER A 280 4.12 5.00 2.14
CA SER A 280 3.15 5.71 2.96
C SER A 280 2.14 4.74 3.54
N PHE A 281 1.89 4.85 4.84
CA PHE A 281 1.01 3.96 5.61
C PHE A 281 1.46 2.48 5.64
N ASP A 282 2.65 2.14 5.18
CA ASP A 282 3.23 0.82 5.46
C ASP A 282 3.52 0.68 6.96
N GLY A 283 3.30 -0.50 7.52
CA GLY A 283 3.57 -0.73 8.93
C GLY A 283 2.69 -1.80 9.59
N TRP A 284 2.72 -1.83 10.91
CA TRP A 284 2.03 -2.82 11.72
C TRP A 284 0.65 -2.35 12.15
N TYR A 285 -0.40 -3.05 11.73
CA TYR A 285 -1.81 -2.78 12.03
C TYR A 285 -2.33 -3.75 13.08
N LEU A 286 -3.03 -3.24 14.09
CA LEU A 286 -3.58 -4.05 15.17
C LEU A 286 -4.75 -4.90 14.69
N TYR A 287 -4.63 -6.23 14.86
CA TYR A 287 -5.74 -7.16 14.73
C TYR A 287 -6.49 -7.23 16.08
N ARG A 288 -7.74 -6.80 16.09
CA ARG A 288 -8.53 -6.68 17.31
C ARG A 288 -9.09 -8.01 17.77
N TYR A 289 -9.46 -8.07 19.04
CA TYR A 289 -10.07 -9.26 19.66
C TYR A 289 -11.40 -9.68 19.04
N ASP A 290 -12.18 -8.74 18.51
CA ASP A 290 -13.45 -8.98 17.82
C ASP A 290 -13.29 -9.54 16.39
N GLY A 291 -12.04 -9.79 15.98
CA GLY A 291 -11.72 -10.28 14.65
C GLY A 291 -11.60 -9.20 13.59
N SER A 292 -11.74 -7.93 13.95
CA SER A 292 -11.51 -6.80 13.04
C SER A 292 -10.03 -6.45 12.96
N ILE A 293 -9.64 -5.83 11.85
CA ILE A 293 -8.35 -5.20 11.69
C ILE A 293 -8.55 -3.79 11.17
N ASP A 294 -7.91 -2.83 11.82
CA ASP A 294 -8.01 -1.43 11.46
C ASP A 294 -6.91 -1.06 10.47
N PHE A 295 -7.19 -1.18 9.19
CA PHE A 295 -6.34 -0.58 8.15
C PHE A 295 -6.76 0.90 7.98
N ASP A 296 -6.42 1.72 8.99
CA ASP A 296 -6.67 3.16 8.98
C ASP A 296 -5.47 3.87 8.34
N CYS A 297 -5.72 4.46 7.19
CA CYS A 297 -4.74 5.16 6.37
C CYS A 297 -5.09 6.65 6.33
N GLY A 298 -4.89 7.35 7.46
CA GLY A 298 -5.06 8.80 7.52
C GLY A 298 -6.51 9.28 7.42
N GLY A 299 -7.48 8.50 7.93
CA GLY A 299 -8.90 8.81 7.93
C GLY A 299 -9.73 7.98 6.96
N ASP A 300 -9.07 7.15 6.15
CA ASP A 300 -9.71 6.13 5.33
C ASP A 300 -9.56 4.77 6.03
N LEU A 301 -10.63 4.28 6.63
CA LEU A 301 -10.65 2.96 7.27
C LEU A 301 -11.14 1.90 6.28
N TYR A 302 -10.24 1.00 5.85
CA TYR A 302 -10.56 -0.09 4.94
C TYR A 302 -11.10 -1.31 5.70
N ASP A 303 -12.38 -1.27 6.07
CA ASP A 303 -13.05 -2.33 6.85
C ASP A 303 -14.32 -2.88 6.19
N ILE A 304 -14.79 -2.25 5.09
CA ILE A 304 -15.99 -2.70 4.36
C ILE A 304 -15.55 -3.71 3.28
N ASN A 305 -16.30 -4.82 3.17
CA ASN A 305 -16.01 -5.88 2.20
C ASN A 305 -14.56 -6.39 2.25
N LEU A 306 -13.98 -6.38 3.45
CA LEU A 306 -12.60 -6.78 3.66
C LEU A 306 -12.44 -8.27 3.33
N ALA A 307 -11.51 -8.56 2.44
CA ALA A 307 -11.20 -9.89 1.96
C ALA A 307 -9.69 -10.08 1.83
N CYS A 308 -9.24 -11.33 1.92
CA CYS A 308 -7.86 -11.71 1.67
C CYS A 308 -7.76 -12.84 0.65
N TYR A 309 -6.63 -12.87 -0.04
CA TYR A 309 -6.22 -13.88 -1.01
C TYR A 309 -4.87 -14.44 -0.53
N PRO A 310 -4.90 -15.53 0.24
CA PRO A 310 -3.68 -16.09 0.83
C PRO A 310 -2.90 -16.98 -0.13
N ASN A 311 -1.72 -17.42 0.33
CA ASN A 311 -0.88 -18.43 -0.31
C ASN A 311 -0.34 -18.05 -1.69
N ALA A 312 0.06 -16.80 -1.89
CA ALA A 312 0.79 -16.42 -3.09
C ALA A 312 2.13 -17.17 -3.15
N ARG A 313 2.35 -17.97 -4.22
CA ARG A 313 3.49 -18.89 -4.34
C ARG A 313 3.82 -19.23 -5.78
N LEU A 314 5.03 -19.73 -5.99
CA LEU A 314 5.39 -20.50 -7.18
C LEU A 314 4.98 -21.98 -6.96
N ASN A 315 4.55 -22.64 -8.02
CA ASN A 315 4.34 -24.10 -8.03
C ASN A 315 5.56 -24.81 -8.56
#